data_582c8e8e7b92e126bed48e21f4492eb6
#
_entry.id   582c8e8e7b92e126bed48e21f4492eb6
#
_cell.length_a   1.000
_cell.length_b   1.000
_cell.length_c   1.000
_cell.angle_alpha   90.00
_cell.angle_beta   90.00
_cell.angle_gamma   90.00
#
_symmetry.space_group_name_H-M   'P 1'
#
loop_
_entity.id
_entity.type
_entity.pdbx_description
1 polymer ?
#
loop_
_entity_poly.entity_id
_entity_poly.type
_entity_poly.pdbx_seq_one_letter_code
_entity_poly.pdbx_strand_id
1 'polypeptide(L)'
;MSKSLWKKLAALLTSRGTPRSHERRSPGYRNRSARRSWRITEALEDRTLLTSGLTEILQYSAGYVVPSSGLEIEIGGLSPGNPAGGNDIDGYDQIQVTGGSANLTGGALDVRLVNGFVPNIGDRFNFLQLNTSNPVSTLFPNATGLFSFPAGDRYFDIVSDGSGGLTLEVKGFLNGLSLQPAAAALDSVGTFLGTYFTSPTMSWTGDLTVAGLAKVSGTFAMSQVGTETLAVGTGLTASMVGDSSGLSVTNANFGLVIEQSGNYALEASGGASLSGLAGTSLSGNLALERNSTSSQVNRSITVGSTTVGIDVAAGIRQFSATNATLAVSTYADLTGNFSFDQNAGNLRGIGSGITAQMAVGSSSVGLTSASLGLIATPADTLALESQGVFSLSAAGISNISADSARLRYNNTNQAWSGSSLSIGDQTWTFTNLPQSDSLKVLSASNMVAHLADSVTLSGNAGFQLTGSELQAVVTNGSALLNAGSVNAGVSAATAALVIDGSGNRQLYASGNFSVSATGVTEVSGTATARQNTATSATTAKSITVDGTTVEIPAMAAGSQSVAATAQFTVENLATISGSLVLETDQRSLSLQNGNSVTASLLKIGGRDLTGFAGL
;
A
#
# COMPACT_ATOMS: atom_id res chain seq x y z
N MET A 1 27.49 14.53 6.59
CA MET A 1 27.21 15.91 7.03
C MET A 1 26.28 15.82 8.22
N SER A 2 26.44 16.32 9.38
CA SER A 2 27.52 16.98 10.08
C SER A 2 27.13 16.97 11.57
N LYS A 3 28.01 16.54 12.42
CA LYS A 3 27.91 16.54 13.89
C LYS A 3 27.80 17.95 14.53
N SER A 4 27.39 18.99 13.79
CA SER A 4 27.45 20.39 14.25
C SER A 4 26.13 20.95 14.79
N LEU A 5 24.99 20.29 14.62
CA LEU A 5 23.70 20.81 15.12
C LEU A 5 23.42 20.50 16.59
N TRP A 6 24.01 19.43 17.13
CA TRP A 6 23.80 19.05 18.55
C TRP A 6 24.64 19.85 19.54
N LYS A 7 25.69 20.54 19.11
CA LYS A 7 26.50 21.41 20.00
C LYS A 7 25.91 22.80 20.23
N LYS A 8 24.96 23.26 19.43
CA LYS A 8 24.30 24.57 19.62
C LYS A 8 23.06 24.52 20.51
N LEU A 9 22.45 23.36 20.73
CA LEU A 9 21.29 23.21 21.64
C LEU A 9 21.70 23.01 23.11
N ALA A 10 22.90 22.56 23.38
CA ALA A 10 23.41 22.34 24.75
C ALA A 10 23.93 23.63 25.44
N ALA A 11 24.15 24.71 24.70
CA ALA A 11 24.69 25.97 25.23
C ALA A 11 23.62 26.94 25.75
N LEU A 12 22.33 26.63 25.58
CA LEU A 12 21.21 27.51 25.98
C LEU A 12 20.53 27.10 27.30
N LEU A 13 20.99 26.04 27.95
CA LEU A 13 20.38 25.51 29.20
C LEU A 13 21.27 25.59 30.44
N THR A 14 22.40 26.28 30.39
CA THR A 14 23.25 26.48 31.57
C THR A 14 23.68 27.92 31.73
N SER A 15 22.79 28.77 32.26
CA SER A 15 23.20 29.99 32.98
C SER A 15 22.54 30.03 34.34
N ARG A 16 23.23 29.50 35.33
CA ARG A 16 22.97 29.72 36.75
C ARG A 16 23.52 31.09 37.12
N GLY A 17 22.65 31.98 37.59
CA GLY A 17 23.04 33.18 38.32
C GLY A 17 22.96 32.92 39.80
N THR A 18 24.07 33.08 40.48
CA THR A 18 24.26 32.96 41.94
C THR A 18 23.64 34.10 42.72
N PRO A 19 23.24 33.86 43.97
CA PRO A 19 22.61 34.88 44.83
C PRO A 19 23.62 35.76 45.55
N ARG A 20 23.33 37.06 45.72
CA ARG A 20 24.02 37.91 46.65
C ARG A 20 23.12 38.23 47.84
N SER A 21 23.61 37.88 49.00
CA SER A 21 23.17 38.27 50.34
C SER A 21 23.43 39.74 50.63
N HIS A 22 22.54 40.44 51.32
CA HIS A 22 22.85 41.40 52.38
C HIS A 22 21.59 41.71 53.22
N GLU A 23 21.64 41.34 54.37
CA GLU A 23 21.56 41.79 55.75
C GLU A 23 20.62 42.96 56.10
N ARG A 24 19.76 42.62 57.10
CA ARG A 24 19.32 43.31 58.30
C ARG A 24 18.78 44.74 58.25
N ARG A 25 17.53 44.86 58.75
CA ARG A 25 17.19 45.50 60.02
C ARG A 25 15.66 45.58 60.21
N SER A 26 15.16 45.03 61.30
CA SER A 26 13.91 45.42 62.00
C SER A 26 14.24 46.58 62.90
N PRO A 27 13.27 47.36 63.55
CA PRO A 27 11.97 46.93 64.05
C PRO A 27 10.85 48.01 63.99
N GLY A 28 9.63 47.61 64.33
CA GLY A 28 8.82 48.57 65.13
C GLY A 28 7.35 48.78 64.74
N TYR A 29 6.46 48.08 65.42
CA TYR A 29 5.16 48.53 65.97
C TYR A 29 4.18 49.39 65.16
N ARG A 30 2.99 48.94 64.80
CA ARG A 30 1.71 49.24 65.56
C ARG A 30 0.48 48.86 64.74
N ASN A 31 -0.40 48.14 65.42
CA ASN A 31 -1.81 47.92 65.15
C ASN A 31 -2.55 49.09 64.51
N ARG A 32 -3.38 48.79 63.50
CA ARG A 32 -4.79 49.23 63.45
C ARG A 32 -5.58 48.40 62.46
N SER A 33 -6.58 47.73 63.00
CA SER A 33 -7.69 47.11 62.32
C SER A 33 -8.39 48.08 61.36
N ALA A 34 -8.45 47.72 60.07
CA ALA A 34 -9.49 48.20 59.20
C ALA A 34 -9.89 46.97 58.32
N ARG A 35 -10.98 46.30 58.74
CA ARG A 35 -11.74 45.41 57.90
C ARG A 35 -12.23 46.22 56.70
N ARG A 36 -11.56 46.14 55.58
CA ARG A 36 -12.14 46.37 54.25
C ARG A 36 -12.51 45.05 53.70
N SER A 37 -13.79 44.70 53.72
CA SER A 37 -14.41 43.71 52.91
C SER A 37 -14.22 44.13 51.43
N TRP A 38 -13.23 43.59 50.77
CA TRP A 38 -13.20 43.58 49.32
C TRP A 38 -14.29 42.60 48.89
N ARG A 39 -15.45 43.10 48.51
CA ARG A 39 -16.32 42.38 47.61
C ARG A 39 -15.61 42.43 46.29
N ILE A 40 -14.84 41.40 45.99
CA ILE A 40 -14.50 41.04 44.61
C ILE A 40 -15.79 40.46 44.05
N THR A 41 -16.59 41.29 43.40
CA THR A 41 -17.51 40.83 42.38
C THR A 41 -16.63 40.52 41.18
N GLU A 42 -15.94 39.39 41.17
CA GLU A 42 -15.59 38.72 39.91
C GLU A 42 -16.94 38.44 39.27
N ALA A 43 -17.14 38.95 38.04
CA ALA A 43 -18.15 38.44 37.18
C ALA A 43 -17.77 36.97 36.97
N LEU A 44 -18.45 36.06 37.67
CA LEU A 44 -18.42 34.64 37.40
C LEU A 44 -18.74 34.52 35.92
N GLU A 45 -17.75 34.11 35.13
CA GLU A 45 -18.03 33.57 33.83
C GLU A 45 -19.16 32.57 34.00
N ASP A 46 -20.11 32.58 33.09
CA ASP A 46 -21.38 31.85 33.13
C ASP A 46 -21.16 30.33 32.87
N ARG A 47 -20.11 29.79 33.46
CA ARG A 47 -19.83 28.37 33.54
C ARG A 47 -20.16 27.90 34.95
N THR A 48 -20.98 26.87 35.07
CA THR A 48 -20.94 26.03 36.27
C THR A 48 -19.64 25.22 36.17
N LEU A 49 -18.51 25.90 36.40
CA LEU A 49 -17.25 25.24 36.66
C LEU A 49 -17.37 24.68 38.07
N LEU A 50 -17.61 23.40 38.13
CA LEU A 50 -17.03 22.57 39.16
C LEU A 50 -15.53 22.82 39.07
N THR A 51 -14.86 23.15 40.12
CA THR A 51 -13.49 23.71 40.12
C THR A 51 -12.55 22.76 39.36
N SER A 52 -11.97 23.20 38.26
CA SER A 52 -11.13 22.36 37.38
C SER A 52 -10.11 21.53 38.18
N GLY A 53 -10.21 20.20 38.09
CA GLY A 53 -9.34 19.21 38.75
C GLY A 53 -9.76 18.85 40.19
N LEU A 54 -10.91 19.32 40.66
CA LEU A 54 -11.51 18.96 41.98
C LEU A 54 -12.91 18.41 41.72
N THR A 55 -13.24 17.28 42.32
CA THR A 55 -14.57 16.67 42.19
C THR A 55 -15.50 17.12 43.29
N GLU A 56 -16.69 17.61 42.94
CA GLU A 56 -17.59 18.30 43.84
C GLU A 56 -19.04 17.80 43.78
N ILE A 57 -19.80 17.99 44.85
CA ILE A 57 -21.26 17.82 44.86
C ILE A 57 -21.92 19.17 44.91
N LEU A 58 -22.68 19.53 43.87
CA LEU A 58 -23.50 20.72 43.82
C LEU A 58 -24.95 20.40 44.15
N GLN A 59 -25.58 21.13 45.10
CA GLN A 59 -26.95 20.93 45.56
C GLN A 59 -27.87 22.07 45.12
N TYR A 60 -29.01 21.73 44.54
CA TYR A 60 -30.03 22.65 44.08
C TYR A 60 -31.39 22.31 44.73
N SER A 61 -32.01 23.26 45.43
CA SER A 61 -33.29 23.05 46.13
C SER A 61 -34.52 23.42 45.30
N ALA A 62 -34.36 24.11 44.16
CA ALA A 62 -35.46 24.65 43.35
C ALA A 62 -35.45 24.25 41.88
N GLY A 63 -34.69 23.24 41.52
CA GLY A 63 -34.48 22.79 40.13
C GLY A 63 -33.11 23.21 39.59
N TYR A 64 -32.69 22.59 38.48
CA TYR A 64 -31.41 22.83 37.84
C TYR A 64 -31.60 23.11 36.35
N VAL A 65 -30.91 24.10 35.84
CA VAL A 65 -30.85 24.40 34.40
C VAL A 65 -29.39 24.41 33.99
N VAL A 66 -29.03 23.58 33.00
CA VAL A 66 -27.68 23.58 32.44
C VAL A 66 -27.41 24.95 31.83
N PRO A 67 -26.33 25.64 32.21
CA PRO A 67 -25.97 26.94 31.64
C PRO A 67 -25.60 26.84 30.17
N SER A 68 -25.66 27.95 29.44
CA SER A 68 -25.33 28.01 27.99
C SER A 68 -23.88 27.66 27.69
N SER A 69 -23.01 27.75 28.68
CA SER A 69 -21.61 27.33 28.62
C SER A 69 -21.40 25.80 28.69
N GLY A 70 -22.44 25.04 29.08
CA GLY A 70 -22.38 23.59 29.24
C GLY A 70 -22.27 23.13 30.69
N LEU A 71 -22.27 21.82 30.86
CA LEU A 71 -22.04 21.10 32.10
C LEU A 71 -20.77 20.26 31.93
N GLU A 72 -19.75 20.53 32.72
CA GLU A 72 -18.53 19.72 32.79
C GLU A 72 -18.66 18.74 33.97
N ILE A 73 -18.34 17.48 33.74
CA ILE A 73 -18.32 16.41 34.74
C ILE A 73 -16.92 15.79 34.75
N GLU A 74 -16.22 16.01 35.85
CA GLU A 74 -14.91 15.45 36.10
C GLU A 74 -15.01 14.11 36.86
N ILE A 75 -14.23 13.09 36.42
CA ILE A 75 -14.20 11.76 37.02
C ILE A 75 -12.76 11.40 37.38
N GLY A 76 -12.45 11.48 38.69
CA GLY A 76 -11.16 11.12 39.27
C GLY A 76 -11.22 9.90 40.20
N GLY A 77 -12.40 9.32 40.45
CA GLY A 77 -12.60 8.19 41.35
C GLY A 77 -14.02 7.62 41.30
N LEU A 78 -14.28 6.59 42.10
CA LEU A 78 -15.56 5.86 42.11
C LEU A 78 -16.61 6.42 43.05
N SER A 79 -16.26 7.31 43.98
CA SER A 79 -17.17 7.92 44.93
C SER A 79 -17.56 9.32 44.46
N PRO A 80 -18.77 9.82 44.76
CA PRO A 80 -19.08 11.23 44.59
C PRO A 80 -18.07 12.11 45.32
N GLY A 81 -17.75 13.28 44.80
CA GLY A 81 -16.87 14.24 45.42
C GLY A 81 -17.40 14.79 46.75
N ASN A 82 -16.71 15.74 47.34
CA ASN A 82 -17.05 16.26 48.64
C ASN A 82 -18.09 17.41 48.53
N PRO A 83 -19.22 17.38 49.26
CA PRO A 83 -20.25 18.44 49.22
C PRO A 83 -19.81 19.78 49.83
N ALA A 84 -18.64 19.87 50.45
CA ALA A 84 -18.21 21.04 51.17
C ALA A 84 -17.06 21.85 50.54
N GLY A 85 -16.74 21.65 49.25
CA GLY A 85 -15.61 22.33 48.59
C GLY A 85 -14.24 21.92 49.18
N GLY A 86 -14.10 20.67 49.58
CA GLY A 86 -12.83 20.07 49.98
C GLY A 86 -11.98 19.78 48.73
N ASN A 87 -10.65 19.71 48.91
CA ASN A 87 -9.71 19.34 47.82
C ASN A 87 -9.78 17.83 47.54
N ASP A 88 -10.96 17.34 47.14
CA ASP A 88 -11.10 15.94 46.77
C ASP A 88 -10.78 15.78 45.29
N ILE A 89 -9.76 14.99 44.99
CA ILE A 89 -9.29 14.71 43.64
C ILE A 89 -9.61 13.25 43.21
N ASP A 90 -10.12 12.43 44.14
CA ASP A 90 -10.31 10.99 43.97
C ASP A 90 -11.80 10.61 43.83
N GLY A 91 -12.66 11.57 43.55
CA GLY A 91 -14.09 11.38 43.37
C GLY A 91 -14.60 11.60 41.95
N TYR A 92 -15.91 11.85 41.84
CA TYR A 92 -16.54 12.35 40.60
C TYR A 92 -17.57 13.43 40.90
N ASP A 93 -17.80 14.30 39.91
CA ASP A 93 -18.76 15.39 40.03
C ASP A 93 -20.21 14.90 40.09
N GLN A 94 -20.99 15.50 40.97
CA GLN A 94 -22.40 15.17 41.10
C GLN A 94 -23.25 16.43 41.28
N ILE A 95 -24.37 16.50 40.56
CA ILE A 95 -25.42 17.49 40.76
C ILE A 95 -26.58 16.81 41.46
N GLN A 96 -26.95 17.32 42.61
CA GLN A 96 -28.11 16.85 43.39
C GLN A 96 -29.23 17.90 43.36
N VAL A 97 -30.37 17.55 42.79
CA VAL A 97 -31.54 18.39 42.71
C VAL A 97 -32.59 17.88 43.72
N THR A 98 -32.77 18.60 44.81
CA THR A 98 -33.66 18.20 45.90
C THR A 98 -35.08 18.72 45.75
N GLY A 99 -35.33 19.61 44.78
CA GLY A 99 -36.66 20.13 44.44
C GLY A 99 -36.73 20.62 42.99
N GLY A 100 -37.91 20.53 42.36
CA GLY A 100 -38.09 20.93 40.98
C GLY A 100 -37.61 19.89 39.98
N SER A 101 -37.34 20.29 38.74
CA SER A 101 -36.88 19.44 37.63
C SER A 101 -35.50 19.87 37.11
N ALA A 102 -34.82 19.00 36.37
CA ALA A 102 -33.62 19.37 35.64
C ALA A 102 -33.94 19.67 34.17
N ASN A 103 -33.46 20.81 33.68
CA ASN A 103 -33.53 21.21 32.28
C ASN A 103 -32.12 21.17 31.66
N LEU A 104 -31.93 20.33 30.66
CA LEU A 104 -30.62 20.04 30.03
C LEU A 104 -30.39 20.79 28.72
N THR A 105 -31.34 21.57 28.22
CA THR A 105 -31.24 22.25 26.90
C THR A 105 -30.29 23.45 26.88
N GLY A 106 -29.83 23.91 28.05
CA GLY A 106 -29.02 25.14 28.17
C GLY A 106 -27.63 25.02 27.55
N GLY A 107 -27.01 23.85 27.56
CA GLY A 107 -25.63 23.67 27.11
C GLY A 107 -25.24 22.20 26.86
N ALA A 108 -24.04 21.99 26.38
CA ALA A 108 -23.47 20.65 26.13
C ALA A 108 -23.04 19.96 27.45
N LEU A 109 -22.99 18.63 27.43
CA LEU A 109 -22.30 17.83 28.44
C LEU A 109 -20.83 17.64 28.03
N ASP A 110 -19.88 17.91 28.93
CA ASP A 110 -18.46 17.63 28.75
C ASP A 110 -17.98 16.68 29.86
N VAL A 111 -17.54 15.47 29.52
CA VAL A 111 -17.08 14.46 30.48
C VAL A 111 -15.56 14.35 30.39
N ARG A 112 -14.89 14.50 31.54
CA ARG A 112 -13.42 14.46 31.63
C ARG A 112 -12.94 13.47 32.67
N LEU A 113 -11.96 12.65 32.26
CA LEU A 113 -11.17 11.87 33.20
C LEU A 113 -10.04 12.74 33.73
N VAL A 114 -9.95 12.84 35.06
CA VAL A 114 -8.95 13.68 35.75
C VAL A 114 -8.02 12.81 36.59
N ASN A 115 -6.88 13.37 37.00
CA ASN A 115 -5.91 12.76 37.90
C ASN A 115 -5.38 11.37 37.47
N GLY A 116 -5.45 11.04 36.15
CA GLY A 116 -5.02 9.77 35.65
C GLY A 116 -5.94 8.58 35.99
N PHE A 117 -7.12 8.86 36.52
CA PHE A 117 -8.11 7.81 36.81
C PHE A 117 -8.67 7.23 35.52
N VAL A 118 -8.72 5.90 35.46
CA VAL A 118 -9.30 5.16 34.32
C VAL A 118 -10.32 4.18 34.87
N PRO A 119 -11.64 4.45 34.75
CA PRO A 119 -12.67 3.58 35.29
C PRO A 119 -12.75 2.26 34.52
N ASN A 120 -13.21 1.20 35.20
CA ASN A 120 -13.40 -0.12 34.63
C ASN A 120 -14.78 -0.25 33.98
N ILE A 121 -14.90 -1.21 33.05
CA ILE A 121 -16.19 -1.56 32.45
C ILE A 121 -17.14 -2.02 33.56
N GLY A 122 -18.35 -1.41 33.58
CA GLY A 122 -19.36 -1.63 34.59
C GLY A 122 -19.38 -0.60 35.72
N ASP A 123 -18.34 0.26 35.84
CA ASP A 123 -18.37 1.36 36.79
C ASP A 123 -19.45 2.37 36.43
N ARG A 124 -20.08 2.96 37.48
CA ARG A 124 -21.22 3.85 37.34
C ARG A 124 -21.02 5.14 38.15
N PHE A 125 -21.32 6.29 37.53
CA PHE A 125 -21.16 7.62 38.10
C PHE A 125 -22.51 8.33 37.99
N ASN A 126 -23.22 8.43 39.10
CA ASN A 126 -24.51 9.14 39.17
C ASN A 126 -24.29 10.65 39.21
N PHE A 127 -24.07 11.25 38.04
CA PHE A 127 -23.68 12.66 37.92
C PHE A 127 -24.85 13.64 38.06
N LEU A 128 -26.07 13.18 37.83
CA LEU A 128 -27.29 13.98 38.05
C LEU A 128 -28.28 13.16 38.86
N GLN A 129 -28.39 13.49 40.16
CA GLN A 129 -29.32 12.86 41.10
C GLN A 129 -30.54 13.76 41.29
N LEU A 130 -31.72 13.21 41.00
CA LEU A 130 -32.99 13.89 41.26
C LEU A 130 -33.67 13.26 42.48
N ASN A 131 -33.97 14.10 43.48
CA ASN A 131 -34.69 13.68 44.69
C ASN A 131 -36.18 14.03 44.61
N THR A 132 -36.74 13.98 43.40
CA THR A 132 -38.13 14.33 43.11
C THR A 132 -38.75 13.33 42.15
N SER A 133 -40.06 13.20 42.12
CA SER A 133 -40.78 12.36 41.17
C SER A 133 -40.85 12.92 39.73
N ASN A 134 -40.15 14.03 39.46
CA ASN A 134 -40.12 14.65 38.16
C ASN A 134 -38.84 14.24 37.42
N PRO A 135 -38.96 13.44 36.33
CA PRO A 135 -37.80 13.04 35.54
C PRO A 135 -37.14 14.24 34.85
N VAL A 136 -35.93 14.03 34.33
CA VAL A 136 -35.29 14.97 33.41
C VAL A 136 -36.25 15.30 32.27
N SER A 137 -36.55 16.60 32.11
CA SER A 137 -37.61 17.07 31.21
C SER A 137 -37.13 17.39 29.80
N THR A 138 -35.82 17.44 29.56
CA THR A 138 -35.23 17.92 28.32
C THR A 138 -33.86 17.26 28.07
N LEU A 139 -33.39 17.30 26.85
CA LEU A 139 -32.16 16.63 26.41
C LEU A 139 -31.00 17.62 26.29
N PHE A 140 -29.75 17.15 26.44
CA PHE A 140 -28.58 17.91 26.09
C PHE A 140 -28.55 18.20 24.57
N PRO A 141 -28.09 19.39 24.12
CA PRO A 141 -27.88 19.63 22.69
C PRO A 141 -26.76 18.77 22.08
N ASN A 142 -25.71 18.50 22.83
CA ASN A 142 -24.61 17.59 22.44
C ASN A 142 -23.80 17.17 23.68
N ALA A 143 -22.81 16.28 23.48
CA ALA A 143 -21.86 15.89 24.51
C ALA A 143 -20.45 15.71 23.90
N THR A 144 -19.43 15.92 24.74
CA THR A 144 -18.02 15.63 24.47
C THR A 144 -17.44 14.76 25.60
N GLY A 145 -16.31 14.12 25.35
CA GLY A 145 -15.61 13.32 26.35
C GLY A 145 -16.12 11.91 26.59
N LEU A 146 -17.30 11.52 26.07
CA LEU A 146 -17.87 10.19 26.30
C LEU A 146 -16.98 9.04 25.80
N PHE A 147 -16.08 9.28 24.85
CA PHE A 147 -15.15 8.31 24.27
C PHE A 147 -13.68 8.60 24.58
N SER A 148 -13.40 9.50 25.50
CA SER A 148 -12.03 9.97 25.81
C SER A 148 -11.27 9.01 26.73
N PHE A 149 -11.33 7.71 26.47
CA PHE A 149 -10.55 6.71 27.19
C PHE A 149 -9.19 6.47 26.51
N PRO A 150 -8.08 6.47 27.27
CA PRO A 150 -6.73 6.34 26.69
C PRO A 150 -6.51 5.07 25.87
N ALA A 151 -7.18 3.97 26.21
CA ALA A 151 -7.07 2.70 25.50
C ALA A 151 -8.04 2.57 24.32
N GLY A 152 -9.05 3.48 24.20
CA GLY A 152 -10.08 3.40 23.16
C GLY A 152 -10.96 2.15 23.22
N ASP A 153 -10.93 1.41 24.34
CA ASP A 153 -11.57 0.10 24.51
C ASP A 153 -12.95 0.19 25.21
N ARG A 154 -13.35 1.39 25.62
CA ARG A 154 -14.58 1.64 26.38
C ARG A 154 -15.11 3.05 26.14
N TYR A 155 -16.35 3.29 26.58
CA TYR A 155 -17.02 4.58 26.50
C TYR A 155 -17.97 4.78 27.67
N PHE A 156 -18.39 6.02 27.92
CA PHE A 156 -19.48 6.33 28.85
C PHE A 156 -20.82 6.29 28.14
N ASP A 157 -21.74 5.45 28.64
CA ASP A 157 -23.14 5.45 28.26
C ASP A 157 -23.92 6.25 29.32
N ILE A 158 -24.89 7.05 28.90
CA ILE A 158 -25.78 7.76 29.83
C ILE A 158 -27.02 6.91 30.01
N VAL A 159 -27.27 6.50 31.23
CA VAL A 159 -28.43 5.68 31.57
C VAL A 159 -29.27 6.37 32.66
N SER A 160 -30.58 6.11 32.70
CA SER A 160 -31.40 6.54 33.82
C SER A 160 -30.99 5.80 35.09
N ASP A 161 -30.96 6.51 36.22
CA ASP A 161 -30.70 5.92 37.54
C ASP A 161 -31.96 5.21 38.14
N GLY A 162 -33.08 5.22 37.41
CA GLY A 162 -34.34 4.64 37.83
C GLY A 162 -35.21 5.56 38.73
N SER A 163 -34.65 6.68 39.17
CA SER A 163 -35.33 7.72 39.99
C SER A 163 -35.54 9.04 39.23
N GLY A 164 -35.24 9.04 37.92
CA GLY A 164 -35.38 10.21 37.07
C GLY A 164 -34.08 10.98 36.84
N GLY A 165 -32.99 10.63 37.52
CA GLY A 165 -31.65 11.16 37.32
C GLY A 165 -30.86 10.41 36.24
N LEU A 166 -29.61 10.85 36.05
CA LEU A 166 -28.72 10.33 35.01
C LEU A 166 -27.39 9.82 35.59
N THR A 167 -26.97 8.68 35.09
CA THR A 167 -25.73 7.99 35.44
C THR A 167 -24.89 7.78 34.20
N LEU A 168 -23.58 8.06 34.27
CA LEU A 168 -22.60 7.59 33.31
C LEU A 168 -22.22 6.16 33.68
N GLU A 169 -22.44 5.20 32.79
CA GLU A 169 -22.03 3.80 32.93
C GLU A 169 -20.91 3.50 31.94
N VAL A 170 -19.81 2.94 32.43
CA VAL A 170 -18.70 2.53 31.55
C VAL A 170 -19.05 1.25 30.84
N LYS A 171 -19.17 1.30 29.54
CA LYS A 171 -19.37 0.15 28.66
C LYS A 171 -18.13 -0.13 27.85
N GLY A 172 -17.82 -1.42 27.70
CA GLY A 172 -16.73 -1.86 26.84
C GLY A 172 -17.19 -1.98 25.39
N PHE A 173 -16.33 -1.57 24.50
CA PHE A 173 -16.31 -2.15 23.18
C PHE A 173 -15.75 -3.56 23.37
N LEU A 174 -16.53 -4.62 23.19
CA LEU A 174 -16.13 -5.99 23.50
C LEU A 174 -14.83 -6.38 22.79
N ASN A 175 -13.77 -6.70 23.57
CA ASN A 175 -12.48 -7.24 23.16
C ASN A 175 -11.82 -6.55 21.96
N GLY A 176 -11.18 -5.39 22.18
CA GLY A 176 -10.28 -4.76 21.20
C GLY A 176 -10.91 -4.63 19.82
N LEU A 177 -12.04 -3.92 19.76
CA LEU A 177 -12.68 -3.49 18.50
C LEU A 177 -12.71 -4.53 17.38
N SER A 178 -13.26 -5.73 17.60
CA SER A 178 -13.85 -6.44 16.48
C SER A 178 -15.17 -5.74 16.15
N LEU A 179 -15.44 -5.47 14.89
CA LEU A 179 -16.59 -4.66 14.49
C LEU A 179 -17.97 -5.24 14.87
N GLN A 180 -18.12 -6.54 15.10
CA GLN A 180 -19.39 -7.07 15.57
C GLN A 180 -19.79 -6.52 16.96
N PRO A 181 -18.91 -6.51 17.96
CA PRO A 181 -19.20 -5.82 19.22
C PRO A 181 -19.15 -4.30 19.11
N ALA A 182 -18.31 -3.73 18.22
CA ALA A 182 -18.30 -2.30 17.95
C ALA A 182 -19.57 -1.85 17.20
N ALA A 183 -20.09 -2.65 16.29
CA ALA A 183 -21.38 -2.39 15.64
C ALA A 183 -22.52 -2.35 16.65
N ALA A 184 -22.59 -3.31 17.56
CA ALA A 184 -23.60 -3.30 18.64
C ALA A 184 -23.41 -2.11 19.59
N ALA A 185 -22.16 -1.72 19.87
CA ALA A 185 -21.87 -0.56 20.69
C ALA A 185 -22.22 0.76 19.97
N LEU A 186 -21.92 0.85 18.67
CA LEU A 186 -22.26 2.03 17.86
C LEU A 186 -23.77 2.15 17.66
N ASP A 187 -24.48 1.05 17.49
CA ASP A 187 -25.96 1.03 17.44
C ASP A 187 -26.55 1.49 18.79
N SER A 188 -26.00 1.01 19.90
CA SER A 188 -26.38 1.47 21.25
C SER A 188 -26.13 2.97 21.43
N VAL A 189 -25.00 3.49 20.94
CA VAL A 189 -24.68 4.92 20.95
C VAL A 189 -25.67 5.69 20.08
N GLY A 190 -26.01 5.20 18.91
CA GLY A 190 -27.02 5.80 18.05
C GLY A 190 -28.40 5.90 18.72
N THR A 191 -28.87 4.84 19.38
CA THR A 191 -30.11 4.83 20.15
C THR A 191 -30.03 5.80 21.32
N PHE A 192 -28.90 5.84 22.03
CA PHE A 192 -28.62 6.76 23.11
C PHE A 192 -28.67 8.23 22.65
N LEU A 193 -28.02 8.56 21.52
CA LEU A 193 -28.06 9.92 20.97
C LEU A 193 -29.50 10.39 20.70
N GLY A 194 -30.34 9.52 20.14
CA GLY A 194 -31.75 9.83 19.88
C GLY A 194 -32.58 10.01 21.15
N THR A 195 -32.16 9.43 22.28
CA THR A 195 -32.87 9.49 23.56
C THR A 195 -32.51 10.72 24.39
N TYR A 196 -31.23 11.09 24.42
CA TYR A 196 -30.72 12.11 25.36
C TYR A 196 -30.25 13.41 24.71
N PHE A 197 -30.18 13.48 23.37
CA PHE A 197 -29.72 14.66 22.65
C PHE A 197 -30.76 15.17 21.64
N THR A 198 -30.88 16.49 21.51
CA THR A 198 -31.76 17.14 20.52
C THR A 198 -31.17 17.11 19.12
N SER A 199 -29.86 16.97 18.96
CA SER A 199 -29.17 16.81 17.70
C SER A 199 -28.49 15.44 17.67
N PRO A 200 -28.95 14.50 16.85
CA PRO A 200 -28.42 13.13 16.81
C PRO A 200 -27.06 13.03 16.11
N THR A 201 -26.24 14.07 16.22
CA THR A 201 -24.89 14.09 15.63
C THR A 201 -23.85 14.22 16.72
N MET A 202 -22.88 13.33 16.73
CA MET A 202 -21.76 13.32 17.66
C MET A 202 -20.44 13.34 16.90
N SER A 203 -19.42 14.00 17.47
CA SER A 203 -18.04 13.93 16.98
C SER A 203 -17.19 13.10 17.95
N TRP A 204 -16.41 12.20 17.40
CA TRP A 204 -15.48 11.36 18.15
C TRP A 204 -14.11 11.35 17.47
N THR A 205 -13.05 11.51 18.27
CA THR A 205 -11.66 11.39 17.80
C THR A 205 -11.02 10.16 18.44
N GLY A 206 -10.49 9.27 17.63
CA GLY A 206 -9.88 8.03 18.10
C GLY A 206 -9.65 7.03 16.98
N ASP A 207 -9.59 5.77 17.37
CA ASP A 207 -9.29 4.64 16.50
C ASP A 207 -10.51 3.73 16.35
N LEU A 208 -10.86 3.42 15.10
CA LEU A 208 -11.84 2.39 14.76
C LEU A 208 -11.11 1.18 14.18
N THR A 209 -11.19 0.02 14.81
CA THR A 209 -10.58 -1.21 14.31
C THR A 209 -11.60 -2.05 13.53
N VAL A 210 -11.22 -2.47 12.35
CA VAL A 210 -12.02 -3.33 11.46
C VAL A 210 -11.51 -4.76 11.57
N ALA A 211 -12.13 -5.53 12.46
CA ALA A 211 -12.03 -6.99 12.67
C ALA A 211 -10.77 -7.67 12.06
N GLY A 212 -9.59 -7.45 12.64
CA GLY A 212 -8.35 -8.09 12.21
C GLY A 212 -7.90 -7.73 10.77
N LEU A 213 -8.48 -6.69 10.16
CA LEU A 213 -8.10 -6.21 8.83
C LEU A 213 -7.38 -4.87 8.92
N ALA A 214 -7.98 -3.89 9.57
CA ALA A 214 -7.46 -2.53 9.56
C ALA A 214 -7.84 -1.74 10.82
N LYS A 215 -7.12 -0.65 11.02
CA LYS A 215 -7.38 0.38 12.00
C LYS A 215 -7.56 1.72 11.26
N VAL A 216 -8.68 2.39 11.49
CA VAL A 216 -8.97 3.72 10.94
C VAL A 216 -8.85 4.74 12.08
N SER A 217 -8.01 5.74 11.92
CA SER A 217 -7.67 6.73 12.95
C SER A 217 -8.04 8.14 12.50
N GLY A 218 -8.61 8.93 13.39
CA GLY A 218 -8.94 10.33 13.16
C GLY A 218 -10.22 10.78 13.83
N THR A 219 -10.87 11.82 13.28
CA THR A 219 -12.12 12.37 13.81
C THR A 219 -13.29 11.94 12.94
N PHE A 220 -14.28 11.32 13.58
CA PHE A 220 -15.50 10.82 12.97
C PHE A 220 -16.69 11.64 13.42
N ALA A 221 -17.61 11.96 12.52
CA ALA A 221 -18.95 12.42 12.85
C ALA A 221 -19.92 11.23 12.76
N MET A 222 -20.78 11.07 13.74
CA MET A 222 -21.73 9.95 13.84
C MET A 222 -23.15 10.47 14.02
N SER A 223 -24.12 9.76 13.46
CA SER A 223 -25.54 10.03 13.68
C SER A 223 -26.36 8.75 13.51
N GLN A 224 -27.56 8.76 14.10
CA GLN A 224 -28.59 7.74 13.84
C GLN A 224 -29.63 8.30 12.87
N VAL A 225 -29.96 7.52 11.82
CA VAL A 225 -31.00 7.85 10.85
C VAL A 225 -31.95 6.65 10.74
N GLY A 226 -33.12 6.76 11.32
CA GLY A 226 -34.03 5.61 11.45
C GLY A 226 -33.43 4.51 12.33
N THR A 227 -33.22 3.35 11.78
CA THR A 227 -32.61 2.20 12.46
C THR A 227 -31.12 1.97 12.11
N GLU A 228 -30.52 2.88 11.32
CA GLU A 228 -29.13 2.78 10.91
C GLU A 228 -28.25 3.76 11.71
N THR A 229 -27.08 3.31 12.10
CA THR A 229 -26.01 4.20 12.59
C THR A 229 -25.07 4.53 11.46
N LEU A 230 -24.86 5.82 11.22
CA LEU A 230 -24.00 6.37 10.18
C LEU A 230 -22.77 7.02 10.80
N ALA A 231 -21.60 6.81 10.19
CA ALA A 231 -20.41 7.57 10.54
C ALA A 231 -19.66 8.03 9.29
N VAL A 232 -19.11 9.23 9.34
CA VAL A 232 -18.28 9.81 8.28
C VAL A 232 -17.04 10.47 8.85
N GLY A 233 -16.00 10.60 8.04
CA GLY A 233 -14.81 11.36 8.38
C GLY A 233 -13.99 11.69 7.14
N THR A 234 -13.16 12.73 7.23
CA THR A 234 -12.25 13.16 6.17
C THR A 234 -10.86 13.42 6.74
N GLY A 235 -9.82 13.25 5.92
CA GLY A 235 -8.44 13.41 6.38
C GLY A 235 -7.97 12.32 7.34
N LEU A 236 -8.62 11.16 7.33
CA LEU A 236 -8.29 10.04 8.21
C LEU A 236 -7.11 9.21 7.68
N THR A 237 -6.60 8.32 8.53
CA THR A 237 -5.64 7.29 8.13
C THR A 237 -6.25 5.92 8.40
N ALA A 238 -6.29 5.05 7.37
CA ALA A 238 -6.66 3.65 7.54
C ALA A 238 -5.44 2.77 7.29
N SER A 239 -4.98 2.03 8.30
CA SER A 239 -3.79 1.15 8.21
C SER A 239 -4.17 -0.31 8.43
N MET A 240 -3.51 -1.20 7.73
CA MET A 240 -3.65 -2.65 7.94
C MET A 240 -3.14 -3.02 9.34
N VAL A 241 -3.86 -3.88 10.05
CA VAL A 241 -3.45 -4.35 11.39
C VAL A 241 -2.45 -5.50 11.23
N GLY A 242 -1.24 -5.35 11.79
CA GLY A 242 -0.17 -6.36 11.74
C GLY A 242 1.21 -5.74 11.69
N ASP A 243 2.25 -6.57 11.80
CA ASP A 243 3.63 -6.11 11.95
C ASP A 243 4.24 -5.58 10.64
N SER A 244 5.22 -4.72 10.79
CA SER A 244 6.27 -4.23 9.88
C SER A 244 5.92 -3.80 8.45
N SER A 245 5.17 -4.55 7.64
CA SER A 245 4.78 -4.10 6.29
C SER A 245 3.44 -3.38 6.33
N GLY A 246 3.49 -2.05 6.48
CA GLY A 246 2.32 -1.20 6.69
C GLY A 246 1.68 -0.72 5.39
N LEU A 247 0.65 -1.42 4.89
CA LEU A 247 -0.24 -0.86 3.88
C LEU A 247 -1.23 0.10 4.56
N SER A 248 -1.33 1.34 4.07
CA SER A 248 -2.23 2.34 4.62
C SER A 248 -2.84 3.26 3.58
N VAL A 249 -4.06 3.73 3.86
CA VAL A 249 -4.77 4.80 3.16
C VAL A 249 -4.49 6.09 3.92
N THR A 250 -3.97 7.09 3.25
CA THR A 250 -3.68 8.41 3.83
C THR A 250 -4.67 9.45 3.33
N ASN A 251 -4.98 10.43 4.17
CA ASN A 251 -5.94 11.48 3.86
C ASN A 251 -7.30 10.91 3.41
N ALA A 252 -7.76 9.87 4.11
CA ALA A 252 -8.91 9.09 3.71
C ALA A 252 -10.24 9.83 3.91
N ASN A 253 -11.15 9.66 2.96
CA ASN A 253 -12.58 9.86 3.14
C ASN A 253 -13.18 8.56 3.66
N PHE A 254 -13.90 8.62 4.75
CA PHE A 254 -14.45 7.45 5.45
C PHE A 254 -15.96 7.54 5.54
N GLY A 255 -16.64 6.48 5.16
CA GLY A 255 -18.07 6.28 5.37
C GLY A 255 -18.35 4.91 5.98
N LEU A 256 -19.25 4.86 6.94
CA LEU A 256 -19.71 3.65 7.63
C LEU A 256 -21.23 3.68 7.79
N VAL A 257 -21.85 2.58 7.46
CA VAL A 257 -23.27 2.28 7.70
C VAL A 257 -23.38 1.02 8.53
N ILE A 258 -24.10 1.08 9.64
CA ILE A 258 -24.40 -0.07 10.47
C ILE A 258 -25.91 -0.25 10.48
N GLU A 259 -26.38 -1.42 10.08
CA GLU A 259 -27.79 -1.80 10.12
C GLU A 259 -28.21 -2.23 11.53
N GLN A 260 -29.49 -2.21 11.83
CA GLN A 260 -30.04 -2.71 13.10
C GLN A 260 -29.69 -4.18 13.38
N SER A 261 -29.43 -4.96 12.33
CA SER A 261 -28.96 -6.36 12.42
C SER A 261 -27.54 -6.50 13.00
N GLY A 262 -26.77 -5.39 13.10
CA GLY A 262 -25.35 -5.35 13.41
C GLY A 262 -24.45 -5.62 12.19
N ASN A 263 -25.00 -5.89 11.02
CA ASN A 263 -24.23 -5.91 9.78
C ASN A 263 -23.85 -4.50 9.37
N TYR A 264 -22.73 -4.37 8.67
CA TYR A 264 -22.23 -3.05 8.31
C TYR A 264 -21.52 -3.04 6.97
N ALA A 265 -21.45 -1.87 6.36
CA ALA A 265 -20.60 -1.57 5.23
C ALA A 265 -19.76 -0.33 5.53
N LEU A 266 -18.47 -0.38 5.22
CA LEU A 266 -17.56 0.75 5.33
C LEU A 266 -16.62 0.83 4.14
N GLU A 267 -16.25 2.06 3.83
CA GLU A 267 -15.16 2.38 2.91
C GLU A 267 -14.31 3.50 3.51
N ALA A 268 -12.98 3.37 3.38
CA ALA A 268 -12.04 4.46 3.63
C ALA A 268 -11.12 4.58 2.43
N SER A 269 -11.30 5.60 1.60
CA SER A 269 -10.59 5.78 0.34
C SER A 269 -9.73 7.05 0.33
N GLY A 270 -8.49 6.94 -0.18
CA GLY A 270 -7.51 8.03 -0.20
C GLY A 270 -6.21 7.64 -0.88
N GLY A 271 -5.13 8.33 -0.56
CA GLY A 271 -3.80 8.04 -1.10
C GLY A 271 -3.21 6.74 -0.58
N ALA A 272 -2.63 5.94 -1.47
CA ALA A 272 -1.93 4.72 -1.08
C ALA A 272 -0.57 5.02 -0.43
N SER A 273 -0.22 4.27 0.60
CA SER A 273 1.11 4.26 1.21
C SER A 273 1.49 2.83 1.60
N LEU A 274 2.70 2.44 1.26
CA LEU A 274 3.27 1.15 1.64
C LEU A 274 4.61 1.39 2.32
N SER A 275 4.78 0.88 3.53
CA SER A 275 6.01 0.97 4.33
C SER A 275 6.48 -0.42 4.77
N GLY A 276 7.72 -0.55 5.25
CA GLY A 276 8.25 -1.80 5.78
C GLY A 276 8.72 -2.81 4.71
N LEU A 277 8.72 -2.46 3.43
CA LEU A 277 9.31 -3.28 2.36
C LEU A 277 10.41 -2.49 1.66
N ALA A 278 11.67 -2.86 1.91
CA ALA A 278 12.82 -2.15 1.38
C ALA A 278 12.78 -2.07 -0.17
N GLY A 279 12.82 -0.84 -0.69
CA GLY A 279 12.79 -0.58 -2.13
C GLY A 279 11.44 -0.84 -2.81
N THR A 280 10.38 -1.11 -2.07
CA THR A 280 9.04 -1.29 -2.63
C THR A 280 8.16 -0.10 -2.24
N SER A 281 7.38 0.41 -3.18
CA SER A 281 6.42 1.48 -2.92
C SER A 281 5.11 1.24 -3.67
N LEU A 282 4.01 1.72 -3.11
CA LEU A 282 2.70 1.73 -3.75
C LEU A 282 2.23 3.18 -3.86
N SER A 283 1.81 3.57 -5.05
CA SER A 283 1.23 4.89 -5.33
C SER A 283 -0.09 4.76 -6.07
N GLY A 284 -0.95 5.76 -5.93
CA GLY A 284 -2.30 5.76 -6.49
C GLY A 284 -3.37 5.90 -5.41
N ASN A 285 -4.60 5.52 -5.73
CA ASN A 285 -5.70 5.51 -4.78
C ASN A 285 -5.86 4.11 -4.17
N LEU A 286 -6.05 4.07 -2.86
CA LEU A 286 -6.30 2.86 -2.09
C LEU A 286 -7.59 3.03 -1.31
N ALA A 287 -8.41 2.00 -1.27
CA ALA A 287 -9.62 1.93 -0.44
C ALA A 287 -9.52 0.73 0.51
N LEU A 288 -9.84 0.93 1.77
CA LEU A 288 -10.22 -0.13 2.71
C LEU A 288 -11.71 -0.38 2.54
N GLU A 289 -12.09 -1.61 2.25
CA GLU A 289 -13.45 -2.02 1.98
C GLU A 289 -13.88 -3.18 2.89
N ARG A 290 -15.02 -3.02 3.52
CA ARG A 290 -15.67 -4.09 4.28
C ARG A 290 -17.18 -3.98 4.18
N ASN A 291 -17.83 -5.05 3.77
CA ASN A 291 -19.27 -5.15 3.76
C ASN A 291 -19.68 -6.53 4.29
N SER A 292 -20.37 -6.58 5.44
CA SER A 292 -20.93 -7.79 6.02
C SER A 292 -22.44 -7.92 5.75
N THR A 293 -23.06 -6.98 5.02
CA THR A 293 -24.45 -7.07 4.60
C THR A 293 -24.60 -8.05 3.43
N SER A 294 -25.83 -8.45 3.14
CA SER A 294 -26.13 -9.41 2.07
C SER A 294 -26.19 -8.79 0.67
N SER A 295 -26.06 -7.45 0.56
CA SER A 295 -26.15 -6.70 -0.70
C SER A 295 -25.05 -5.65 -0.81
N GLN A 296 -24.79 -5.20 -2.04
CA GLN A 296 -23.92 -4.04 -2.28
C GLN A 296 -24.53 -2.80 -1.61
N VAL A 297 -23.68 -2.01 -0.96
CA VAL A 297 -24.03 -0.70 -0.39
C VAL A 297 -23.37 0.38 -1.23
N ASN A 298 -24.17 1.07 -2.06
CA ASN A 298 -23.74 2.17 -2.91
C ASN A 298 -24.63 3.38 -2.62
N ARG A 299 -24.11 4.31 -1.81
CA ARG A 299 -24.85 5.54 -1.46
C ARG A 299 -23.93 6.63 -0.88
N SER A 300 -24.44 7.86 -0.85
CA SER A 300 -23.85 8.96 -0.09
C SER A 300 -24.34 8.95 1.35
N ILE A 301 -23.43 9.10 2.29
CA ILE A 301 -23.68 9.20 3.72
C ILE A 301 -23.42 10.64 4.15
N THR A 302 -24.38 11.27 4.79
CA THR A 302 -24.24 12.63 5.30
C THR A 302 -24.46 12.65 6.81
N VAL A 303 -23.48 13.19 7.56
CA VAL A 303 -23.57 13.42 9.00
C VAL A 303 -23.11 14.85 9.28
N GLY A 304 -24.00 15.66 9.82
CA GLY A 304 -23.75 17.09 9.96
C GLY A 304 -23.53 17.77 8.60
N SER A 305 -22.39 18.39 8.43
CA SER A 305 -21.97 19.05 7.17
C SER A 305 -21.08 18.16 6.29
N THR A 306 -20.71 16.97 6.73
CA THR A 306 -19.79 16.08 6.00
C THR A 306 -20.57 15.05 5.22
N THR A 307 -20.29 14.94 3.92
CA THR A 307 -20.86 13.93 3.03
C THR A 307 -19.75 13.08 2.41
N VAL A 308 -19.88 11.77 2.50
CA VAL A 308 -18.96 10.78 1.91
C VAL A 308 -19.77 9.74 1.14
N GLY A 309 -19.33 9.44 -0.09
CA GLY A 309 -19.86 8.32 -0.87
C GLY A 309 -19.16 7.03 -0.48
N ILE A 310 -19.91 5.93 -0.43
CA ILE A 310 -19.38 4.57 -0.35
C ILE A 310 -19.96 3.70 -1.46
N ASP A 311 -19.15 2.77 -1.99
CA ASP A 311 -19.57 1.77 -2.97
C ASP A 311 -18.87 0.44 -2.67
N VAL A 312 -19.48 -0.41 -1.86
CA VAL A 312 -18.88 -1.64 -1.34
C VAL A 312 -19.74 -2.84 -1.67
N ALA A 313 -19.21 -3.77 -2.47
CA ALA A 313 -19.89 -5.02 -2.83
C ALA A 313 -20.15 -5.89 -1.59
N ALA A 314 -21.18 -6.74 -1.66
CA ALA A 314 -21.54 -7.65 -0.56
C ALA A 314 -20.38 -8.62 -0.23
N GLY A 315 -20.15 -8.88 1.05
CA GLY A 315 -19.17 -9.85 1.53
C GLY A 315 -17.69 -9.44 1.42
N ILE A 316 -17.39 -8.28 0.84
CA ILE A 316 -16.01 -7.77 0.66
C ILE A 316 -15.31 -7.55 2.00
N ARG A 317 -14.01 -7.90 2.03
CA ARG A 317 -13.08 -7.65 3.14
C ARG A 317 -11.66 -7.57 2.59
N GLN A 318 -11.23 -6.36 2.21
CA GLN A 318 -9.92 -6.16 1.56
C GLN A 318 -9.47 -4.71 1.60
N PHE A 319 -8.23 -4.49 1.19
CA PHE A 319 -7.80 -3.22 0.61
C PHE A 319 -7.81 -3.36 -0.91
N SER A 320 -8.41 -2.43 -1.62
CA SER A 320 -8.42 -2.38 -3.08
C SER A 320 -7.68 -1.16 -3.59
N ALA A 321 -6.89 -1.32 -4.67
CA ALA A 321 -6.22 -0.23 -5.35
C ALA A 321 -6.54 -0.28 -6.84
N THR A 322 -7.00 0.83 -7.40
CA THR A 322 -7.38 0.92 -8.81
C THR A 322 -6.41 1.83 -9.54
N ASN A 323 -5.91 1.37 -10.71
CA ASN A 323 -4.91 2.10 -11.50
C ASN A 323 -3.69 2.54 -10.66
N ALA A 324 -3.29 1.71 -9.72
CA ALA A 324 -2.17 1.95 -8.84
C ALA A 324 -0.86 1.42 -9.44
N THR A 325 0.26 1.96 -9.01
CA THR A 325 1.59 1.50 -9.39
C THR A 325 2.31 0.95 -8.16
N LEU A 326 2.65 -0.33 -8.22
CA LEU A 326 3.54 -1.02 -7.30
C LEU A 326 4.95 -1.06 -7.92
N ALA A 327 5.86 -0.27 -7.37
CA ALA A 327 7.28 -0.32 -7.77
C ALA A 327 8.02 -1.33 -6.89
N VAL A 328 8.74 -2.27 -7.52
CA VAL A 328 9.53 -3.29 -6.84
C VAL A 328 11.01 -2.99 -7.06
N SER A 329 11.60 -2.22 -6.16
CA SER A 329 12.99 -1.77 -6.21
C SER A 329 13.29 -1.09 -7.57
N THR A 330 14.46 -1.34 -8.13
CA THR A 330 14.81 -0.96 -9.51
C THR A 330 14.48 -2.07 -10.52
N TYR A 331 13.74 -3.09 -10.09
CA TYR A 331 13.50 -4.29 -10.89
C TYR A 331 12.31 -4.13 -11.84
N ALA A 332 11.15 -3.74 -11.35
CA ALA A 332 9.96 -3.59 -12.17
C ALA A 332 8.94 -2.64 -11.55
N ASP A 333 8.21 -1.93 -12.41
CA ASP A 333 6.98 -1.22 -12.10
C ASP A 333 5.77 -2.03 -12.58
N LEU A 334 4.78 -2.20 -11.69
CA LEU A 334 3.56 -2.94 -11.96
C LEU A 334 2.36 -2.01 -11.80
N THR A 335 1.71 -1.66 -12.90
CA THR A 335 0.56 -0.76 -12.88
C THR A 335 -0.72 -1.51 -13.21
N GLY A 336 -1.76 -1.34 -12.41
CA GLY A 336 -3.05 -2.00 -12.60
C GLY A 336 -3.93 -1.96 -11.35
N ASN A 337 -4.80 -2.96 -11.22
CA ASN A 337 -5.68 -3.09 -10.07
C ASN A 337 -5.16 -4.16 -9.12
N PHE A 338 -5.20 -3.86 -7.81
CA PHE A 338 -4.70 -4.76 -6.78
C PHE A 338 -5.74 -4.92 -5.67
N SER A 339 -5.83 -6.11 -5.13
CA SER A 339 -6.53 -6.42 -3.89
C SER A 339 -5.52 -6.95 -2.88
N PHE A 340 -5.57 -6.44 -1.64
CA PHE A 340 -4.66 -6.84 -0.58
C PHE A 340 -5.42 -7.31 0.65
N ASP A 341 -4.87 -8.28 1.36
CA ASP A 341 -5.28 -8.67 2.70
C ASP A 341 -4.07 -9.08 3.53
N GLN A 342 -4.33 -9.49 4.77
CA GLN A 342 -3.31 -10.03 5.66
C GLN A 342 -3.72 -11.41 6.15
N ASN A 343 -2.76 -12.34 6.16
CA ASN A 343 -2.93 -13.65 6.74
C ASN A 343 -1.63 -14.15 7.37
N ALA A 344 -1.71 -14.61 8.61
CA ALA A 344 -0.56 -15.11 9.38
C ALA A 344 0.65 -14.15 9.41
N GLY A 345 0.39 -12.84 9.51
CA GLY A 345 1.43 -11.79 9.51
C GLY A 345 1.96 -11.40 8.13
N ASN A 346 1.65 -12.14 7.06
CA ASN A 346 2.05 -11.79 5.70
C ASN A 346 1.03 -10.83 5.07
N LEU A 347 1.51 -9.76 4.42
CA LEU A 347 0.73 -8.99 3.47
C LEU A 347 0.62 -9.81 2.19
N ARG A 348 -0.60 -10.06 1.73
CA ARG A 348 -0.86 -10.79 0.49
C ARG A 348 -1.54 -9.87 -0.51
N GLY A 349 -1.23 -10.05 -1.79
CA GLY A 349 -1.85 -9.27 -2.85
C GLY A 349 -2.13 -10.10 -4.09
N ILE A 350 -3.25 -9.78 -4.75
CA ILE A 350 -3.60 -10.28 -6.09
C ILE A 350 -3.80 -9.06 -6.99
N GLY A 351 -3.25 -9.12 -8.19
CA GLY A 351 -3.40 -8.07 -9.19
C GLY A 351 -4.02 -8.55 -10.48
N SER A 352 -4.78 -7.68 -11.13
CA SER A 352 -5.42 -7.94 -12.43
C SER A 352 -5.31 -6.74 -13.37
N GLY A 353 -5.32 -7.01 -14.69
CA GLY A 353 -5.11 -5.97 -15.69
C GLY A 353 -3.75 -5.29 -15.57
N ILE A 354 -2.75 -6.02 -15.09
CA ILE A 354 -1.43 -5.48 -14.77
C ILE A 354 -0.62 -5.26 -16.06
N THR A 355 0.02 -4.11 -16.14
CA THR A 355 1.20 -3.86 -16.98
C THR A 355 2.42 -3.90 -16.10
N ALA A 356 3.30 -4.89 -16.31
CA ALA A 356 4.57 -5.03 -15.60
C ALA A 356 5.71 -4.66 -16.54
N GLN A 357 6.62 -3.78 -16.13
CA GLN A 357 7.68 -3.26 -16.99
C GLN A 357 9.01 -3.20 -16.27
N MET A 358 10.05 -3.73 -16.92
CA MET A 358 11.46 -3.51 -16.62
C MET A 358 12.03 -2.61 -17.71
N ALA A 359 12.61 -1.46 -17.37
CA ALA A 359 13.04 -0.47 -18.36
C ALA A 359 14.49 -0.03 -18.15
N VAL A 360 15.19 0.22 -19.25
CA VAL A 360 16.53 0.83 -19.30
C VAL A 360 16.57 1.83 -20.46
N GLY A 361 16.73 3.10 -20.16
CA GLY A 361 16.66 4.17 -21.16
C GLY A 361 15.33 4.15 -21.93
N SER A 362 15.40 4.02 -23.26
CA SER A 362 14.21 3.90 -24.13
C SER A 362 13.76 2.45 -24.36
N SER A 363 14.45 1.47 -23.81
CA SER A 363 14.15 0.05 -23.99
C SER A 363 13.44 -0.52 -22.77
N SER A 364 12.45 -1.38 -23.01
CA SER A 364 11.71 -2.04 -21.93
C SER A 364 11.29 -3.45 -22.32
N VAL A 365 11.19 -4.32 -21.32
CA VAL A 365 10.60 -5.65 -21.44
C VAL A 365 9.60 -5.85 -20.31
N GLY A 366 8.51 -6.57 -20.59
CA GLY A 366 7.48 -6.71 -19.58
C GLY A 366 6.32 -7.60 -20.01
N LEU A 367 5.19 -7.38 -19.30
CA LEU A 367 3.92 -8.06 -19.53
C LEU A 367 2.80 -7.01 -19.66
N THR A 368 1.81 -7.32 -20.47
CA THR A 368 0.55 -6.59 -20.53
C THR A 368 -0.63 -7.50 -20.26
N SER A 369 -1.75 -6.93 -19.83
CA SER A 369 -2.97 -7.68 -19.46
C SER A 369 -2.66 -8.83 -18.47
N ALA A 370 -1.71 -8.60 -17.58
CA ALA A 370 -1.24 -9.62 -16.68
C ALA A 370 -2.10 -9.75 -15.43
N SER A 371 -2.03 -10.93 -14.82
CA SER A 371 -2.46 -11.15 -13.44
C SER A 371 -1.23 -11.49 -12.59
N LEU A 372 -1.31 -11.23 -11.29
CA LEU A 372 -0.22 -11.51 -10.36
C LEU A 372 -0.69 -11.95 -8.98
N GLY A 373 0.21 -12.65 -8.28
CA GLY A 373 0.15 -12.85 -6.85
C GLY A 373 1.44 -12.35 -6.19
N LEU A 374 1.29 -11.80 -4.98
CA LEU A 374 2.43 -11.38 -4.16
C LEU A 374 2.22 -11.75 -2.70
N ILE A 375 3.33 -12.00 -2.01
CA ILE A 375 3.41 -12.21 -0.56
C ILE A 375 4.58 -11.40 -0.03
N ALA A 376 4.31 -10.46 0.86
CA ALA A 376 5.34 -9.77 1.63
C ALA A 376 5.37 -10.34 3.05
N THR A 377 6.54 -10.74 3.51
CA THR A 377 6.71 -11.36 4.83
C THR A 377 7.07 -10.32 5.89
N PRO A 378 6.88 -10.63 7.19
CA PRO A 378 7.30 -9.74 8.28
C PRO A 378 8.82 -9.47 8.33
N ALA A 379 9.62 -10.23 7.60
CA ALA A 379 11.07 -10.05 7.48
C ALA A 379 11.47 -9.08 6.35
N ASP A 380 10.54 -8.23 5.87
CA ASP A 380 10.74 -7.24 4.79
C ASP A 380 11.18 -7.88 3.47
N THR A 381 10.73 -9.10 3.20
CA THR A 381 11.02 -9.83 1.97
C THR A 381 9.75 -10.06 1.15
N LEU A 382 9.92 -10.19 -0.17
CA LEU A 382 8.84 -10.23 -1.15
C LEU A 382 8.97 -11.44 -2.07
N ALA A 383 7.88 -12.15 -2.27
CA ALA A 383 7.67 -13.12 -3.33
C ALA A 383 6.58 -12.60 -4.27
N LEU A 384 6.85 -12.58 -5.58
CA LEU A 384 5.93 -12.09 -6.60
C LEU A 384 6.05 -12.94 -7.85
N GLU A 385 4.93 -13.40 -8.39
CA GLU A 385 4.82 -14.00 -9.70
C GLU A 385 3.69 -13.34 -10.47
N SER A 386 3.97 -12.93 -11.72
CA SER A 386 2.98 -12.38 -12.64
C SER A 386 3.02 -13.13 -13.96
N GLN A 387 1.87 -13.33 -14.59
CA GLN A 387 1.74 -13.95 -15.90
C GLN A 387 0.85 -13.10 -16.80
N GLY A 388 1.27 -12.89 -18.04
CA GLY A 388 0.53 -12.08 -19.01
C GLY A 388 1.07 -12.20 -20.41
N VAL A 389 0.67 -11.26 -21.27
CA VAL A 389 1.13 -11.17 -22.66
C VAL A 389 2.52 -10.53 -22.68
N PHE A 390 3.46 -11.17 -23.36
CA PHE A 390 4.84 -10.68 -23.49
C PHE A 390 4.90 -9.35 -24.24
N SER A 391 5.73 -8.45 -23.78
CA SER A 391 6.01 -7.14 -24.38
C SER A 391 7.49 -6.84 -24.33
N LEU A 392 8.07 -6.42 -25.45
CA LEU A 392 9.44 -5.94 -25.54
C LEU A 392 9.46 -4.73 -26.50
N SER A 393 9.98 -3.62 -26.05
CA SER A 393 10.16 -2.41 -26.84
C SER A 393 11.62 -2.00 -26.80
N ALA A 394 12.27 -2.01 -27.95
CA ALA A 394 13.66 -1.53 -28.10
C ALA A 394 13.90 -1.11 -29.55
N ALA A 395 14.80 -0.14 -29.75
CA ALA A 395 15.12 0.35 -31.09
C ALA A 395 15.56 -0.80 -32.02
N GLY A 396 14.94 -0.90 -33.19
CA GLY A 396 15.23 -1.91 -34.20
C GLY A 396 14.86 -3.35 -33.77
N ILE A 397 13.93 -3.54 -32.87
CA ILE A 397 13.28 -4.81 -32.57
C ILE A 397 11.81 -4.70 -32.96
N SER A 398 11.31 -5.67 -33.71
CA SER A 398 9.94 -5.69 -34.24
C SER A 398 9.35 -7.10 -34.22
N ASN A 399 8.05 -7.21 -34.50
CA ASN A 399 7.32 -8.48 -34.65
C ASN A 399 7.59 -9.45 -33.48
N ILE A 400 7.28 -8.98 -32.28
CA ILE A 400 7.56 -9.74 -31.07
C ILE A 400 6.36 -10.56 -30.69
N SER A 401 6.58 -11.82 -30.34
CA SER A 401 5.58 -12.72 -29.78
C SER A 401 6.20 -13.72 -28.81
N ALA A 402 5.40 -14.29 -27.93
CA ALA A 402 5.73 -15.46 -27.13
C ALA A 402 4.42 -16.19 -26.76
N ASP A 403 4.51 -17.52 -26.57
CA ASP A 403 3.35 -18.32 -26.18
C ASP A 403 2.90 -18.01 -24.73
N SER A 404 3.85 -17.76 -23.85
CA SER A 404 3.59 -17.35 -22.46
C SER A 404 4.74 -16.54 -21.91
N ALA A 405 4.44 -15.66 -20.96
CA ALA A 405 5.49 -14.92 -20.27
C ALA A 405 5.16 -14.74 -18.78
N ARG A 406 6.21 -14.73 -17.97
CA ARG A 406 6.15 -14.62 -16.51
C ARG A 406 7.22 -13.69 -15.98
N LEU A 407 6.84 -12.83 -15.05
CA LEU A 407 7.75 -12.05 -14.26
C LEU A 407 7.81 -12.65 -12.85
N ARG A 408 9.01 -12.94 -12.35
CA ARG A 408 9.25 -13.58 -11.06
C ARG A 408 10.24 -12.78 -10.24
N TYR A 409 9.85 -12.54 -9.00
CA TYR A 409 10.70 -11.93 -7.98
C TYR A 409 10.59 -12.74 -6.70
N ASN A 410 11.70 -13.18 -6.14
CA ASN A 410 11.70 -13.87 -4.85
C ASN A 410 13.01 -13.60 -4.10
N ASN A 411 12.91 -12.92 -2.96
CA ASN A 411 14.01 -12.74 -2.02
C ASN A 411 13.68 -13.26 -0.61
N THR A 412 12.66 -14.13 -0.50
CA THR A 412 12.18 -14.64 0.80
C THR A 412 12.96 -15.83 1.31
N ASN A 413 13.85 -16.40 0.51
CA ASN A 413 14.53 -17.68 0.77
C ASN A 413 13.55 -18.84 1.03
N GLN A 414 12.33 -18.77 0.48
CA GLN A 414 11.30 -19.79 0.56
C GLN A 414 10.81 -20.15 -0.84
N ALA A 415 10.33 -21.39 -1.03
CA ALA A 415 9.63 -21.80 -2.24
C ALA A 415 8.14 -21.53 -2.08
N TRP A 416 7.53 -20.91 -3.09
CA TRP A 416 6.11 -20.60 -3.11
C TRP A 416 5.34 -21.36 -4.19
N SER A 417 6.02 -22.08 -5.08
CA SER A 417 5.39 -22.92 -6.11
C SER A 417 4.38 -23.88 -5.50
N GLY A 418 3.15 -23.91 -6.03
CA GLY A 418 2.04 -24.70 -5.52
C GLY A 418 1.21 -24.03 -4.42
N SER A 419 1.66 -22.88 -3.87
CA SER A 419 0.88 -22.11 -2.90
C SER A 419 -0.21 -21.30 -3.60
N SER A 420 -1.38 -21.16 -2.97
CA SER A 420 -2.49 -20.39 -3.50
C SER A 420 -2.90 -19.26 -2.56
N LEU A 421 -3.32 -18.15 -3.14
CA LEU A 421 -3.91 -16.99 -2.47
C LEU A 421 -5.38 -16.88 -2.88
N SER A 422 -6.24 -16.44 -1.93
CA SER A 422 -7.61 -16.01 -2.22
C SER A 422 -7.87 -14.73 -1.46
N ILE A 423 -8.29 -13.68 -2.17
CA ILE A 423 -8.60 -12.36 -1.61
C ILE A 423 -9.89 -11.88 -2.29
N GLY A 424 -10.97 -11.73 -1.49
CA GLY A 424 -12.30 -11.54 -2.06
C GLY A 424 -12.71 -12.73 -2.91
N ASP A 425 -13.12 -12.47 -4.13
CA ASP A 425 -13.48 -13.47 -5.17
C ASP A 425 -12.31 -13.85 -6.10
N GLN A 426 -11.14 -13.22 -5.92
CA GLN A 426 -9.97 -13.47 -6.74
C GLN A 426 -9.10 -14.58 -6.16
N THR A 427 -8.48 -15.37 -7.04
CA THR A 427 -7.53 -16.42 -6.68
C THR A 427 -6.27 -16.36 -7.53
N TRP A 428 -5.13 -16.67 -6.93
CA TRP A 428 -3.84 -16.82 -7.61
C TRP A 428 -3.14 -18.07 -7.10
N THR A 429 -2.52 -18.81 -8.00
CA THR A 429 -1.65 -19.95 -7.64
C THR A 429 -0.27 -19.72 -8.21
N PHE A 430 0.73 -19.69 -7.32
CA PHE A 430 2.14 -19.63 -7.72
C PHE A 430 2.53 -20.96 -8.39
N THR A 431 3.02 -20.91 -9.59
CA THR A 431 3.34 -22.12 -10.38
C THR A 431 4.82 -22.34 -10.54
N ASN A 432 5.63 -21.28 -10.61
CA ASN A 432 7.06 -21.36 -10.85
C ASN A 432 7.83 -20.31 -10.05
N LEU A 433 7.71 -20.37 -8.73
CA LEU A 433 8.43 -19.48 -7.82
C LEU A 433 9.27 -20.29 -6.83
N PRO A 434 10.45 -20.76 -7.26
CA PRO A 434 11.34 -21.62 -6.46
C PRO A 434 11.91 -20.86 -5.26
N GLN A 435 12.50 -21.61 -4.33
CA GLN A 435 13.28 -21.02 -3.24
C GLN A 435 14.43 -20.19 -3.81
N SER A 436 14.51 -18.94 -3.37
CA SER A 436 15.58 -18.02 -3.75
C SER A 436 15.63 -16.83 -2.78
N ASP A 437 16.80 -16.26 -2.64
CA ASP A 437 17.06 -15.00 -1.95
C ASP A 437 17.30 -13.82 -2.91
N SER A 438 17.30 -14.07 -4.22
CA SER A 438 17.74 -13.09 -5.23
C SER A 438 17.11 -13.28 -6.62
N LEU A 439 16.07 -14.10 -6.75
CA LEU A 439 15.42 -14.32 -8.05
C LEU A 439 14.79 -13.03 -8.59
N LYS A 440 15.20 -12.62 -9.79
CA LYS A 440 14.72 -11.42 -10.51
C LYS A 440 14.75 -11.69 -12.00
N VAL A 441 13.67 -12.28 -12.53
CA VAL A 441 13.67 -12.74 -13.92
C VAL A 441 12.30 -12.55 -14.56
N LEU A 442 12.28 -12.08 -15.80
CA LEU A 442 11.14 -12.22 -16.70
C LEU A 442 11.46 -13.32 -17.70
N SER A 443 10.63 -14.33 -17.83
CA SER A 443 10.78 -15.42 -18.79
C SER A 443 9.69 -15.40 -19.85
N ALA A 444 10.04 -15.78 -21.08
CA ALA A 444 9.14 -15.91 -22.24
C ALA A 444 9.40 -17.23 -22.94
N SER A 445 8.35 -18.02 -23.14
CA SER A 445 8.43 -19.31 -23.82
C SER A 445 8.14 -19.15 -25.30
N ASN A 446 8.92 -19.84 -26.15
CA ASN A 446 8.80 -19.80 -27.62
C ASN A 446 8.74 -18.37 -28.17
N MET A 447 9.60 -17.50 -27.59
CA MET A 447 9.71 -16.12 -28.05
C MET A 447 10.19 -16.07 -29.50
N VAL A 448 9.65 -15.14 -30.26
CA VAL A 448 10.16 -14.75 -31.59
C VAL A 448 10.33 -13.23 -31.58
N ALA A 449 11.49 -12.76 -32.06
CA ALA A 449 11.79 -11.33 -32.18
C ALA A 449 12.62 -11.08 -33.45
N HIS A 450 12.26 -10.04 -34.22
CA HIS A 450 13.01 -9.60 -35.38
C HIS A 450 13.93 -8.43 -35.02
N LEU A 451 15.24 -8.62 -35.19
CA LEU A 451 16.26 -7.62 -34.92
C LEU A 451 16.67 -6.96 -36.24
N ALA A 452 16.26 -5.68 -36.42
CA ALA A 452 16.60 -4.86 -37.61
C ALA A 452 16.32 -5.53 -38.97
N ASP A 453 15.18 -6.21 -39.07
CA ASP A 453 14.68 -6.89 -40.29
C ASP A 453 15.62 -7.96 -40.89
N SER A 454 16.83 -8.10 -40.35
CA SER A 454 17.85 -9.00 -40.88
C SER A 454 18.14 -10.22 -40.01
N VAL A 455 17.76 -10.23 -38.75
CA VAL A 455 17.99 -11.33 -37.82
C VAL A 455 16.68 -11.73 -37.14
N THR A 456 16.34 -13.00 -37.20
CA THR A 456 15.26 -13.56 -36.37
C THR A 456 15.88 -14.33 -35.22
N LEU A 457 15.56 -13.90 -33.98
CA LEU A 457 15.90 -14.61 -32.76
C LEU A 457 14.65 -15.32 -32.23
N SER A 458 14.76 -16.61 -31.93
CA SER A 458 13.66 -17.36 -31.32
C SER A 458 14.16 -18.30 -30.23
N GLY A 459 13.26 -18.76 -29.35
CA GLY A 459 13.53 -19.71 -28.28
C GLY A 459 12.91 -19.33 -26.93
N ASN A 460 13.30 -20.05 -25.88
CA ASN A 460 12.89 -19.72 -24.52
C ASN A 460 13.83 -18.65 -23.95
N ALA A 461 13.31 -17.47 -23.64
CA ALA A 461 14.10 -16.33 -23.22
C ALA A 461 13.88 -16.03 -21.73
N GLY A 462 14.97 -15.77 -21.02
CA GLY A 462 14.98 -15.14 -19.71
C GLY A 462 15.56 -13.73 -19.83
N PHE A 463 14.98 -12.75 -19.13
CA PHE A 463 15.41 -11.36 -19.11
C PHE A 463 15.68 -10.89 -17.69
N GLN A 464 16.71 -10.06 -17.54
CA GLN A 464 17.00 -9.36 -16.28
C GLN A 464 17.56 -7.96 -16.54
N LEU A 465 17.49 -7.10 -15.51
CA LEU A 465 18.19 -5.83 -15.49
C LEU A 465 19.50 -5.95 -14.71
N THR A 466 20.60 -5.47 -15.27
CA THR A 466 21.90 -5.41 -14.60
C THR A 466 22.53 -4.05 -14.87
N GLY A 467 22.53 -3.19 -13.85
CA GLY A 467 22.97 -1.80 -14.02
C GLY A 467 22.10 -1.06 -15.03
N SER A 468 22.71 -0.56 -16.10
CA SER A 468 22.04 0.15 -17.20
C SER A 468 21.84 -0.72 -18.44
N GLU A 469 21.79 -2.05 -18.29
CA GLU A 469 21.62 -2.99 -19.39
C GLU A 469 20.41 -3.90 -19.16
N LEU A 470 19.64 -4.11 -20.22
CA LEU A 470 18.69 -5.21 -20.33
C LEU A 470 19.44 -6.42 -20.91
N GLN A 471 19.54 -7.48 -20.14
CA GLN A 471 20.24 -8.71 -20.51
C GLN A 471 19.22 -9.83 -20.72
N ALA A 472 19.41 -10.60 -21.78
CA ALA A 472 18.60 -11.80 -22.05
C ALA A 472 19.51 -12.99 -22.38
N VAL A 473 19.08 -14.17 -21.91
CA VAL A 473 19.61 -15.45 -22.34
C VAL A 473 18.49 -16.25 -23.01
N VAL A 474 18.74 -16.79 -24.18
CA VAL A 474 17.79 -17.62 -24.95
C VAL A 474 18.34 -19.03 -25.02
N THR A 475 17.52 -20.01 -24.72
CA THR A 475 17.83 -21.44 -24.77
C THR A 475 16.92 -22.16 -25.76
N ASN A 476 17.38 -23.29 -26.30
CA ASN A 476 16.66 -24.07 -27.34
C ASN A 476 16.19 -23.18 -28.50
N GLY A 477 17.00 -22.18 -28.82
CA GLY A 477 16.63 -21.14 -29.74
C GLY A 477 17.22 -21.26 -31.13
N SER A 478 16.97 -20.23 -31.93
CA SER A 478 17.67 -20.01 -33.19
C SER A 478 18.03 -18.54 -33.36
N ALA A 479 19.11 -18.25 -34.06
CA ALA A 479 19.47 -16.90 -34.51
C ALA A 479 19.83 -16.98 -36.00
N LEU A 480 18.92 -16.51 -36.85
CA LEU A 480 18.99 -16.66 -38.31
C LEU A 480 19.15 -15.30 -38.98
N LEU A 481 20.12 -15.18 -39.87
CA LEU A 481 20.21 -14.06 -40.82
C LEU A 481 19.20 -14.33 -41.95
N ASN A 482 18.38 -13.33 -42.25
CA ASN A 482 17.36 -13.39 -43.31
C ASN A 482 17.83 -12.60 -44.54
N ALA A 483 17.85 -13.24 -45.67
CA ALA A 483 18.16 -12.63 -46.98
C ALA A 483 17.13 -13.12 -48.02
N GLY A 484 15.94 -12.51 -48.01
CA GLY A 484 14.82 -12.95 -48.87
C GLY A 484 14.32 -14.34 -48.48
N SER A 485 14.41 -15.28 -49.43
CA SER A 485 14.02 -16.70 -49.24
C SER A 485 15.13 -17.58 -48.61
N VAL A 486 16.31 -16.99 -48.33
CA VAL A 486 17.45 -17.71 -47.75
C VAL A 486 17.63 -17.28 -46.30
N ASN A 487 17.68 -18.26 -45.41
CA ASN A 487 17.99 -18.02 -43.99
C ASN A 487 19.23 -18.84 -43.62
N ALA A 488 20.17 -18.23 -42.91
CA ALA A 488 21.37 -18.93 -42.43
C ALA A 488 21.76 -18.47 -41.04
N GLY A 489 22.21 -19.39 -40.19
CA GLY A 489 22.58 -19.05 -38.82
C GLY A 489 22.80 -20.25 -37.92
N VAL A 490 22.25 -20.18 -36.71
CA VAL A 490 22.33 -21.22 -35.68
C VAL A 490 20.95 -21.68 -35.26
N SER A 491 20.81 -22.96 -35.01
CA SER A 491 19.62 -23.62 -34.46
C SER A 491 20.01 -24.49 -33.26
N ALA A 492 19.03 -24.91 -32.46
CA ALA A 492 19.26 -25.55 -31.17
C ALA A 492 20.28 -24.75 -30.32
N ALA A 493 20.18 -23.44 -30.40
CA ALA A 493 21.20 -22.52 -29.93
C ALA A 493 20.97 -22.07 -28.47
N THR A 494 22.10 -21.78 -27.83
CA THR A 494 22.09 -20.88 -26.65
C THR A 494 22.60 -19.50 -27.10
N ALA A 495 21.84 -18.47 -26.76
CA ALA A 495 22.16 -17.10 -27.15
C ALA A 495 22.10 -16.12 -25.97
N ALA A 496 22.87 -15.06 -26.07
CA ALA A 496 22.74 -13.88 -25.18
C ALA A 496 22.52 -12.63 -26.02
N LEU A 497 21.59 -11.79 -25.54
CA LEU A 497 21.30 -10.48 -26.08
C LEU A 497 21.47 -9.45 -24.95
N VAL A 498 22.21 -8.38 -25.22
CA VAL A 498 22.36 -7.25 -24.32
C VAL A 498 21.90 -6.00 -25.05
N ILE A 499 21.07 -5.20 -24.39
CA ILE A 499 20.60 -3.90 -24.88
C ILE A 499 21.02 -2.84 -23.85
N ASP A 500 21.81 -1.86 -24.27
CA ASP A 500 22.25 -0.76 -23.41
C ASP A 500 21.19 0.37 -23.32
N GLY A 501 21.40 1.34 -22.41
CA GLY A 501 20.50 2.47 -22.22
C GLY A 501 20.35 3.39 -23.46
N SER A 502 21.25 3.27 -24.46
CA SER A 502 21.19 3.98 -25.74
C SER A 502 20.47 3.18 -26.83
N GLY A 503 20.05 1.94 -26.52
CA GLY A 503 19.41 1.04 -27.47
C GLY A 503 20.36 0.25 -28.37
N ASN A 504 21.70 0.32 -28.14
CA ASN A 504 22.64 -0.54 -28.86
C ASN A 504 22.49 -1.99 -28.40
N ARG A 505 22.73 -2.91 -29.31
CA ARG A 505 22.56 -4.34 -29.09
C ARG A 505 23.85 -5.10 -29.29
N GLN A 506 24.06 -6.11 -28.44
CA GLN A 506 25.06 -7.16 -28.62
C GLN A 506 24.35 -8.48 -28.58
N LEU A 507 24.44 -9.25 -29.68
CA LEU A 507 23.90 -10.60 -29.78
C LEU A 507 25.07 -11.57 -30.01
N TYR A 508 25.08 -12.65 -29.24
CA TYR A 508 25.92 -13.81 -29.46
C TYR A 508 25.06 -15.07 -29.37
N ALA A 509 25.15 -15.93 -30.34
CA ALA A 509 24.48 -17.24 -30.31
C ALA A 509 25.44 -18.34 -30.79
N SER A 510 25.36 -19.50 -30.15
CA SER A 510 26.16 -20.69 -30.53
C SER A 510 25.27 -21.92 -30.55
N GLY A 511 25.37 -22.71 -31.57
CA GLY A 511 24.54 -23.91 -31.76
C GLY A 511 24.91 -24.69 -33.04
N ASN A 512 23.93 -25.42 -33.55
CA ASN A 512 24.08 -26.16 -34.80
C ASN A 512 23.99 -25.22 -36.01
N PHE A 513 24.83 -25.39 -37.00
CA PHE A 513 24.71 -24.65 -38.26
C PHE A 513 23.35 -24.94 -38.90
N SER A 514 22.70 -23.93 -39.37
CA SER A 514 21.41 -24.03 -40.06
C SER A 514 21.42 -23.12 -41.29
N VAL A 515 21.01 -23.67 -42.42
CA VAL A 515 20.75 -22.92 -43.65
C VAL A 515 19.49 -23.48 -44.31
N SER A 516 18.62 -22.57 -44.75
CA SER A 516 17.43 -22.89 -45.52
C SER A 516 17.50 -22.10 -46.80
N ALA A 517 17.73 -22.81 -47.90
CA ALA A 517 17.75 -22.29 -49.26
C ALA A 517 17.30 -23.39 -50.23
N THR A 518 16.71 -23.01 -51.36
CA THR A 518 16.28 -23.98 -52.38
C THR A 518 17.48 -24.79 -52.87
N GLY A 519 17.37 -26.11 -52.86
CA GLY A 519 18.42 -27.03 -53.29
C GLY A 519 19.53 -27.30 -52.28
N VAL A 520 19.47 -26.78 -51.07
CA VAL A 520 20.42 -27.09 -49.98
C VAL A 520 19.82 -28.17 -49.08
N THR A 521 20.57 -29.25 -48.86
CA THR A 521 20.18 -30.39 -48.01
C THR A 521 21.35 -30.87 -47.16
N GLU A 522 21.13 -31.83 -46.27
CA GLU A 522 22.15 -32.50 -45.44
C GLU A 522 23.04 -31.51 -44.66
N VAL A 523 22.41 -30.49 -44.06
CA VAL A 523 23.13 -29.47 -43.32
C VAL A 523 23.56 -30.01 -41.96
N SER A 524 24.86 -29.95 -41.68
CA SER A 524 25.43 -30.36 -40.38
C SER A 524 26.62 -29.48 -39.99
N GLY A 525 26.96 -29.47 -38.71
CA GLY A 525 28.08 -28.72 -38.17
C GLY A 525 27.68 -27.75 -37.06
N THR A 526 28.61 -26.93 -36.62
CA THR A 526 28.41 -25.92 -35.55
C THR A 526 28.61 -24.52 -36.09
N ALA A 527 27.89 -23.57 -35.54
CA ALA A 527 28.03 -22.18 -35.92
C ALA A 527 27.89 -21.21 -34.72
N THR A 528 28.39 -20.00 -34.93
CA THR A 528 28.18 -18.88 -34.04
C THR A 528 27.63 -17.70 -34.84
N ALA A 529 26.59 -17.06 -34.32
CA ALA A 529 26.06 -15.80 -34.85
C ALA A 529 26.45 -14.64 -33.92
N ARG A 530 26.81 -13.50 -34.48
CA ARG A 530 27.28 -12.31 -33.74
C ARG A 530 26.69 -11.04 -34.34
N GLN A 531 26.27 -10.12 -33.47
CA GLN A 531 25.90 -8.77 -33.87
C GLN A 531 26.31 -7.79 -32.80
N ASN A 532 26.93 -6.66 -33.19
CA ASN A 532 27.17 -5.52 -32.37
C ASN A 532 26.73 -4.27 -33.15
N THR A 533 25.69 -3.56 -32.68
CA THR A 533 25.17 -2.35 -33.32
C THR A 533 25.81 -1.06 -32.78
N ALA A 534 26.63 -1.14 -31.73
CA ALA A 534 27.32 0.01 -31.19
C ALA A 534 28.40 0.51 -32.17
N THR A 535 28.67 1.81 -32.12
CA THR A 535 29.73 2.49 -32.89
C THR A 535 31.13 2.23 -32.33
N SER A 536 31.24 1.52 -31.21
CA SER A 536 32.51 1.11 -30.59
C SER A 536 32.61 -0.40 -30.44
N ALA A 537 33.82 -0.91 -30.40
CA ALA A 537 34.09 -2.31 -30.09
C ALA A 537 33.70 -2.62 -28.63
N THR A 538 33.21 -3.84 -28.40
CA THR A 538 32.83 -4.30 -27.06
C THR A 538 33.83 -5.33 -26.53
N THR A 539 33.98 -5.36 -25.19
CA THR A 539 34.81 -6.35 -24.49
C THR A 539 34.02 -7.62 -24.27
N ALA A 540 34.73 -8.73 -24.05
CA ALA A 540 34.12 -9.99 -23.67
C ALA A 540 33.43 -9.85 -22.29
N LYS A 541 32.25 -10.47 -22.13
CA LYS A 541 31.51 -10.51 -20.86
C LYS A 541 30.70 -11.78 -20.70
N SER A 542 30.45 -12.17 -19.46
CA SER A 542 29.60 -13.29 -19.08
C SER A 542 28.21 -12.79 -18.69
N ILE A 543 27.17 -13.40 -19.24
CA ILE A 543 25.76 -13.09 -18.94
C ILE A 543 25.15 -14.33 -18.32
N THR A 544 24.58 -14.17 -17.12
CA THR A 544 23.85 -15.24 -16.44
C THR A 544 22.43 -14.79 -16.17
N VAL A 545 21.44 -15.48 -16.72
CA VAL A 545 20.01 -15.23 -16.48
C VAL A 545 19.32 -16.57 -16.21
N ASP A 546 18.54 -16.64 -15.16
CA ASP A 546 17.78 -17.84 -14.75
C ASP A 546 18.66 -19.11 -14.68
N GLY A 547 19.88 -18.97 -14.13
CA GLY A 547 20.84 -20.04 -13.98
C GLY A 547 21.59 -20.47 -15.25
N THR A 548 21.28 -19.89 -16.41
CA THR A 548 21.99 -20.15 -17.67
C THR A 548 23.03 -19.08 -17.94
N THR A 549 24.27 -19.48 -18.18
CA THR A 549 25.40 -18.57 -18.44
C THR A 549 25.82 -18.67 -19.91
N VAL A 550 26.03 -17.52 -20.53
CA VAL A 550 26.56 -17.40 -21.91
C VAL A 550 27.73 -16.42 -21.91
N GLU A 551 28.85 -16.84 -22.45
CA GLU A 551 30.05 -16.03 -22.67
C GLU A 551 29.94 -15.27 -23.99
N ILE A 552 29.79 -13.95 -23.95
CA ILE A 552 29.79 -13.08 -25.12
C ILE A 552 31.24 -12.70 -25.40
N PRO A 553 31.81 -13.05 -26.58
CA PRO A 553 33.17 -12.63 -26.93
C PRO A 553 33.26 -11.14 -27.24
N ALA A 554 34.46 -10.60 -27.29
CA ALA A 554 34.70 -9.26 -27.81
C ALA A 554 34.23 -9.15 -29.26
N MET A 555 33.59 -8.04 -29.64
CA MET A 555 33.06 -7.77 -30.97
C MET A 555 33.51 -6.41 -31.49
N ALA A 556 33.82 -6.33 -32.79
CA ALA A 556 34.11 -5.07 -33.44
C ALA A 556 32.85 -4.19 -33.54
N ALA A 557 33.06 -2.88 -33.67
CA ALA A 557 31.98 -1.91 -33.90
C ALA A 557 31.17 -2.24 -35.16
N GLY A 558 29.85 -2.18 -35.10
CA GLY A 558 28.96 -2.36 -36.25
C GLY A 558 29.03 -3.76 -36.89
N SER A 559 29.58 -4.76 -36.19
CA SER A 559 29.81 -6.09 -36.76
C SER A 559 28.54 -6.96 -36.77
N GLN A 560 28.33 -7.70 -37.85
CA GLN A 560 27.28 -8.73 -37.99
C GLN A 560 27.80 -9.90 -38.84
N SER A 561 27.83 -11.10 -38.27
CA SER A 561 28.35 -12.27 -38.98
C SER A 561 27.83 -13.59 -38.41
N VAL A 562 27.81 -14.61 -39.25
CA VAL A 562 27.70 -16.02 -38.85
C VAL A 562 28.97 -16.73 -39.28
N ALA A 563 29.66 -17.35 -38.34
CA ALA A 563 30.83 -18.21 -38.62
C ALA A 563 30.46 -19.67 -38.33
N ALA A 564 30.76 -20.58 -39.24
CA ALA A 564 30.42 -21.99 -39.11
C ALA A 564 31.61 -22.90 -39.49
N THR A 565 31.68 -24.05 -38.83
CA THR A 565 32.41 -25.23 -39.36
C THR A 565 31.35 -26.25 -39.72
N ALA A 566 31.10 -26.42 -41.00
CA ALA A 566 29.88 -27.07 -41.46
C ALA A 566 30.07 -27.85 -42.74
N GLN A 567 29.10 -28.70 -42.99
CA GLN A 567 28.92 -29.44 -44.24
C GLN A 567 27.47 -29.26 -44.70
N PHE A 568 27.27 -29.12 -46.02
CA PHE A 568 25.96 -29.12 -46.67
C PHE A 568 26.03 -29.61 -48.09
N THR A 569 24.92 -30.13 -48.61
CA THR A 569 24.80 -30.66 -49.95
C THR A 569 23.95 -29.76 -50.83
N VAL A 570 24.40 -29.45 -52.06
CA VAL A 570 23.69 -28.62 -53.02
C VAL A 570 23.11 -29.53 -54.13
N GLU A 571 21.77 -29.49 -54.25
CA GLU A 571 20.99 -30.23 -55.30
C GLU A 571 21.34 -31.71 -55.42
N ASN A 572 21.79 -32.37 -54.37
CA ASN A 572 22.33 -33.73 -54.37
C ASN A 572 23.53 -33.93 -55.38
N LEU A 573 24.11 -32.82 -55.82
CA LEU A 573 25.19 -32.81 -56.79
C LEU A 573 26.58 -32.66 -56.15
N ALA A 574 26.67 -31.79 -55.17
CA ALA A 574 27.94 -31.47 -54.52
C ALA A 574 27.79 -31.29 -53.00
N THR A 575 28.66 -31.98 -52.27
CA THR A 575 28.82 -31.78 -50.83
C THR A 575 29.98 -30.82 -50.56
N ILE A 576 29.76 -29.78 -49.82
CA ILE A 576 30.77 -28.78 -49.46
C ILE A 576 30.96 -28.84 -47.94
N SER A 577 32.21 -28.93 -47.47
CA SER A 577 32.57 -28.88 -46.05
C SER A 577 33.74 -27.95 -45.80
N GLY A 578 33.80 -27.33 -44.63
CA GLY A 578 34.88 -26.46 -44.22
C GLY A 578 34.45 -25.33 -43.28
N SER A 579 35.32 -24.33 -43.13
CA SER A 579 35.04 -23.13 -42.36
C SER A 579 34.38 -22.08 -43.26
N LEU A 580 33.19 -21.62 -42.84
CA LEU A 580 32.36 -20.66 -43.56
C LEU A 580 32.17 -19.41 -42.77
N VAL A 581 32.10 -18.24 -43.41
CA VAL A 581 31.63 -16.99 -42.85
C VAL A 581 30.52 -16.44 -43.75
N LEU A 582 29.39 -16.11 -43.13
CA LEU A 582 28.24 -15.57 -43.83
C LEU A 582 27.97 -14.17 -43.34
N GLU A 583 27.72 -13.24 -44.25
CA GLU A 583 27.39 -11.84 -43.97
C GLU A 583 26.22 -11.40 -44.84
N THR A 584 25.33 -10.61 -44.32
CA THR A 584 24.31 -9.92 -45.13
C THR A 584 24.84 -8.60 -45.66
N ASP A 585 24.50 -8.27 -46.91
CA ASP A 585 24.81 -6.99 -47.56
C ASP A 585 23.57 -6.46 -48.28
N GLN A 586 23.41 -5.17 -48.35
CA GLN A 586 22.39 -4.53 -49.16
C GLN A 586 23.08 -3.78 -50.31
N ARG A 587 22.71 -4.08 -51.53
CA ARG A 587 23.22 -3.39 -52.72
C ARG A 587 22.10 -2.85 -53.58
N SER A 588 22.29 -1.62 -54.01
CA SER A 588 21.48 -1.05 -55.08
C SER A 588 21.99 -1.61 -56.40
N LEU A 589 21.15 -2.38 -57.08
CA LEU A 589 21.43 -2.95 -58.39
C LEU A 589 20.72 -2.13 -59.45
N SER A 590 21.43 -1.63 -60.43
CA SER A 590 20.85 -0.98 -61.60
C SER A 590 20.36 -2.02 -62.58
N LEU A 591 19.09 -1.99 -62.91
CA LEU A 591 18.48 -2.88 -63.89
C LEU A 591 18.69 -2.37 -65.31
N GLN A 592 18.58 -3.23 -66.30
CA GLN A 592 18.74 -2.92 -67.73
C GLN A 592 17.73 -1.85 -68.22
N ASN A 593 16.60 -1.68 -67.51
CA ASN A 593 15.59 -0.67 -67.81
C ASN A 593 15.89 0.69 -67.18
N GLY A 594 17.07 0.89 -66.56
CA GLY A 594 17.47 2.13 -65.89
C GLY A 594 16.94 2.32 -64.45
N ASN A 595 16.12 1.41 -63.96
CA ASN A 595 15.64 1.44 -62.58
C ASN A 595 16.69 0.84 -61.62
N SER A 596 16.71 1.29 -60.39
CA SER A 596 17.51 0.71 -59.31
C SER A 596 16.63 -0.07 -58.33
N VAL A 597 17.08 -1.27 -57.95
CA VAL A 597 16.46 -2.13 -56.96
C VAL A 597 17.45 -2.41 -55.86
N THR A 598 17.06 -2.18 -54.60
CA THR A 598 17.87 -2.60 -53.47
C THR A 598 17.67 -4.11 -53.24
N ALA A 599 18.73 -4.89 -53.42
CA ALA A 599 18.74 -6.33 -53.19
C ALA A 599 19.47 -6.63 -51.87
N SER A 600 18.84 -7.48 -51.05
CA SER A 600 19.49 -8.09 -49.88
C SER A 600 20.28 -9.31 -50.35
N LEU A 601 21.58 -9.32 -50.11
CA LEU A 601 22.51 -10.36 -50.56
C LEU A 601 23.03 -11.11 -49.32
N LEU A 602 23.14 -12.45 -49.44
CA LEU A 602 23.93 -13.26 -48.52
C LEU A 602 25.29 -13.51 -49.15
N LYS A 603 26.36 -12.99 -48.57
CA LYS A 603 27.75 -13.26 -48.95
C LYS A 603 28.25 -14.47 -48.19
N ILE A 604 28.87 -15.41 -48.86
CA ILE A 604 29.48 -16.58 -48.24
C ILE A 604 30.95 -16.57 -48.61
N GLY A 605 31.83 -16.47 -47.59
CA GLY A 605 33.26 -16.70 -47.69
C GLY A 605 33.62 -18.03 -47.04
N GLY A 606 34.64 -18.71 -47.54
CA GLY A 606 35.08 -19.94 -46.93
C GLY A 606 36.60 -20.16 -47.07
N ARG A 607 37.14 -20.91 -46.11
CA ARG A 607 38.52 -21.41 -46.16
C ARG A 607 38.56 -22.88 -45.77
N ASP A 608 39.63 -23.52 -46.16
CA ASP A 608 39.82 -24.96 -45.93
C ASP A 608 38.62 -25.77 -46.44
N LEU A 609 38.09 -25.33 -47.60
CA LEU A 609 36.91 -25.95 -48.18
C LEU A 609 37.29 -27.22 -48.88
N THR A 610 36.55 -28.30 -48.60
CA THR A 610 36.59 -29.55 -49.32
C THR A 610 35.24 -29.70 -50.03
N GLY A 611 35.30 -29.94 -51.38
CA GLY A 611 34.11 -30.21 -52.19
C GLY A 611 34.20 -31.58 -52.81
N PHE A 612 33.14 -32.37 -52.70
CA PHE A 612 32.97 -33.61 -53.42
C PHE A 612 31.77 -33.43 -54.34
N ALA A 613 32.01 -33.65 -55.64
CA ALA A 613 30.95 -33.66 -56.62
C ALA A 613 30.93 -35.07 -57.24
N GLY A 614 29.77 -35.75 -57.16
CA GLY A 614 29.60 -37.10 -57.71
C GLY A 614 28.15 -37.54 -57.57
N LEU A 615 27.73 -38.38 -58.53
CA LEU A 615 26.46 -39.12 -58.51
C LEU A 615 26.63 -40.40 -57.71
#